data_9427434b131e4d2ec15ab1aefe6e5c82
#
_entry.id   9427434b131e4d2ec15ab1aefe6e5c82
#
_cell.length_a   1.000
_cell.length_b   1.000
_cell.length_c   1.000
_cell.angle_alpha   90.00
_cell.angle_beta   90.00
_cell.angle_gamma   90.00
#
_symmetry.space_group_name_H-M   'P 1'
#
loop_
_entity.id
_entity.type
_entity.pdbx_description
1 polymer ?
#
loop_
_entity_poly.entity_id
_entity_poly.type
_entity_poly.pdbx_seq_one_letter_code
_entity_poly.pdbx_strand_id
1 'polypeptide(L)'
;QSETKKQAGCPVYIGQCSWMRRSESSCTINSSGSSRGRLRSSGSLPHIARTRSEQRIVQKSSCLLVALRPINVEEEKTKFFTSNYTYNPQFQYQEPMPTSVLEKYSQASNQFLAQSVRILSTVIRKYGDYENFQAVTGGNLLSKSQIWACCRKYMQKEGCSGEVVVQLTEDLLSQAVMTIENSRPTLSINLLGARQHWLEGMLRHEIGTHYLRGVNDARQPWHGSEGRKRFSLKPANPTEEGLASLHSVLFRKNPYLWRAALLYYTVSRAASSSFSELFHDLQQFVQDPNVRWEYCVRVKRGQKDTGQTGKKHSTENLTNNYNCVISPGCFSKDQVYLDGILRILRHRHTIDFRMLTSLGKVSYEDVDELQKFAERDNIRIPHFMQDLEKYHHQLRHIMETNQLTDEELQALLPN
;
A
#
# COMPACT_ATOMS: atom_id res chain seq x y z
N GLN A 1 -44.55 44.73 5.28
CA GLN A 1 -44.55 43.58 4.35
C GLN A 1 -43.12 43.27 3.96
N SER A 2 -42.50 42.33 4.62
CA SER A 2 -41.18 41.80 4.29
C SER A 2 -41.27 40.31 4.33
N GLU A 3 -41.16 39.69 3.15
CA GLU A 3 -41.13 38.25 2.97
C GLU A 3 -39.74 37.69 3.31
N THR A 4 -39.72 36.85 4.32
CA THR A 4 -38.56 36.02 4.67
C THR A 4 -38.48 34.78 3.79
N LYS A 5 -37.52 34.73 2.86
CA LYS A 5 -37.16 33.53 2.11
C LYS A 5 -36.45 32.53 3.02
N LYS A 6 -37.09 31.39 3.24
CA LYS A 6 -36.49 30.22 3.86
C LYS A 6 -35.40 29.63 2.90
N GLN A 7 -34.14 29.62 3.34
CA GLN A 7 -33.08 28.84 2.71
C GLN A 7 -33.29 27.36 3.06
N ALA A 8 -33.48 26.57 2.02
CA ALA A 8 -33.46 25.12 2.11
C ALA A 8 -32.02 24.67 2.38
N GLY A 9 -31.81 23.96 3.50
CA GLY A 9 -30.52 23.33 3.80
C GLY A 9 -30.23 22.21 2.83
N CYS A 10 -29.05 22.24 2.23
CA CYS A 10 -28.48 21.11 1.53
C CYS A 10 -28.23 19.94 2.50
N PRO A 11 -28.54 18.70 2.13
CA PRO A 11 -28.18 17.55 2.94
C PRO A 11 -26.65 17.41 2.96
N VAL A 12 -26.10 17.38 4.16
CA VAL A 12 -24.68 17.04 4.39
C VAL A 12 -24.51 15.58 4.05
N TYR A 13 -23.94 15.28 2.88
CA TYR A 13 -23.43 13.95 2.56
C TYR A 13 -22.24 13.68 3.47
N ILE A 14 -22.43 12.78 4.44
CA ILE A 14 -21.35 12.22 5.25
C ILE A 14 -20.54 11.30 4.31
N GLY A 15 -19.44 11.85 3.79
CA GLY A 15 -18.52 11.12 2.93
C GLY A 15 -17.92 9.93 3.67
N GLN A 16 -18.06 8.75 3.10
CA GLN A 16 -17.40 7.55 3.60
C GLN A 16 -15.89 7.69 3.44
N CYS A 17 -15.15 7.79 4.56
CA CYS A 17 -13.70 7.87 4.57
C CYS A 17 -13.05 6.64 3.91
N SER A 18 -12.24 6.83 2.88
CA SER A 18 -11.66 5.77 2.03
C SER A 18 -10.21 5.38 2.37
N TRP A 19 -9.79 5.53 3.60
CA TRP A 19 -8.40 5.53 4.05
C TRP A 19 -7.64 4.19 4.08
N MET A 20 -8.28 3.06 3.85
CA MET A 20 -7.61 1.74 3.90
C MET A 20 -7.14 1.18 2.55
N ARG A 21 -7.26 1.90 1.45
CA ARG A 21 -7.05 1.35 0.10
C ARG A 21 -5.61 1.23 -0.39
N ARG A 22 -4.60 1.40 0.44
CA ARG A 22 -3.21 1.55 -0.02
C ARG A 22 -2.44 0.31 -0.41
N SER A 23 -2.85 -0.85 0.02
CA SER A 23 -2.14 -2.09 -0.30
C SER A 23 -2.84 -2.92 -1.38
N GLU A 24 -3.76 -2.29 -2.12
CA GLU A 24 -4.52 -2.97 -3.17
C GLU A 24 -3.75 -3.12 -4.48
N SER A 25 -2.67 -2.39 -4.67
CA SER A 25 -1.82 -2.53 -5.86
C SER A 25 -1.16 -3.92 -5.99
N SER A 26 -1.17 -4.72 -4.93
CA SER A 26 -0.75 -6.12 -4.95
C SER A 26 -1.90 -7.13 -5.01
N CYS A 27 -3.16 -6.69 -5.22
CA CYS A 27 -4.25 -7.61 -5.48
C CYS A 27 -4.05 -8.26 -6.84
N THR A 28 -3.70 -9.52 -6.85
CA THR A 28 -3.70 -10.39 -8.02
C THR A 28 -5.11 -10.39 -8.59
N ILE A 29 -5.27 -9.92 -9.83
CA ILE A 29 -6.53 -9.99 -10.54
C ILE A 29 -6.77 -11.47 -10.84
N ASN A 30 -7.65 -12.13 -10.08
CA ASN A 30 -8.16 -13.42 -10.47
C ASN A 30 -9.17 -13.22 -11.61
N SER A 31 -8.69 -13.18 -12.84
CA SER A 31 -9.54 -13.30 -14.02
C SER A 31 -9.78 -14.78 -14.32
N SER A 32 -10.80 -15.38 -13.70
CA SER A 32 -11.39 -16.59 -14.19
C SER A 32 -12.44 -16.19 -15.26
N GLY A 33 -12.12 -16.42 -16.53
CA GLY A 33 -13.07 -16.17 -17.62
C GLY A 33 -12.40 -16.18 -18.98
N SER A 34 -11.98 -17.36 -19.45
CA SER A 34 -11.66 -17.59 -20.85
C SER A 34 -12.94 -17.56 -21.68
N SER A 35 -13.03 -16.69 -22.69
CA SER A 35 -13.72 -17.02 -23.94
C SER A 35 -13.16 -16.20 -25.09
N ARG A 36 -12.49 -16.92 -26.01
CA ARG A 36 -12.12 -16.41 -27.35
C ARG A 36 -13.41 -16.17 -28.14
N GLY A 37 -13.71 -14.92 -28.48
CA GLY A 37 -14.78 -14.53 -29.38
C GLY A 37 -14.20 -13.76 -30.57
N ARG A 38 -14.25 -14.37 -31.76
CA ARG A 38 -13.91 -13.71 -33.05
C ARG A 38 -14.85 -12.53 -33.31
N LEU A 39 -14.28 -11.41 -33.69
CA LEU A 39 -15.01 -10.31 -34.34
C LEU A 39 -15.62 -10.76 -35.66
N ARG A 40 -16.93 -10.62 -35.79
CA ARG A 40 -17.62 -10.45 -37.06
C ARG A 40 -18.66 -9.34 -36.92
N SER A 41 -18.65 -8.49 -37.94
CA SER A 41 -19.45 -7.30 -38.10
C SER A 41 -20.93 -7.62 -38.52
N SER A 42 -21.78 -6.64 -38.17
CA SER A 42 -23.04 -6.24 -38.80
C SER A 42 -24.31 -7.10 -38.61
N GLY A 43 -25.36 -6.39 -38.20
CA GLY A 43 -26.72 -6.70 -38.64
C GLY A 43 -27.78 -6.79 -37.54
N SER A 44 -28.60 -5.71 -37.43
CA SER A 44 -30.01 -5.68 -37.06
C SER A 44 -30.57 -6.44 -35.85
N LEU A 45 -31.26 -5.68 -34.98
CA LEU A 45 -32.22 -6.10 -33.96
C LEU A 45 -33.41 -6.90 -34.58
N PRO A 46 -34.00 -7.84 -33.82
CA PRO A 46 -35.27 -7.52 -33.15
C PRO A 46 -35.55 -8.21 -31.79
N HIS A 47 -36.38 -7.50 -31.01
CA HIS A 47 -37.40 -7.92 -30.01
C HIS A 47 -37.20 -9.07 -29.02
N ILE A 48 -37.16 -8.69 -27.77
CA ILE A 48 -37.87 -9.09 -26.52
C ILE A 48 -38.37 -10.56 -26.42
N ALA A 49 -37.74 -11.27 -25.47
CA ALA A 49 -38.45 -12.22 -24.61
C ALA A 49 -37.84 -12.16 -23.20
N ARG A 50 -38.62 -11.68 -22.23
CA ARG A 50 -38.33 -11.75 -20.81
C ARG A 50 -38.36 -13.19 -20.33
N THR A 51 -37.24 -13.80 -20.06
CA THR A 51 -37.17 -14.97 -19.20
C THR A 51 -36.48 -14.53 -17.89
N ARG A 52 -37.20 -14.73 -16.79
CA ARG A 52 -36.68 -14.64 -15.42
C ARG A 52 -35.53 -15.63 -15.31
N SER A 53 -34.29 -15.17 -15.42
CA SER A 53 -33.12 -15.92 -14.99
C SER A 53 -32.80 -15.48 -13.58
N GLU A 54 -32.77 -16.43 -12.67
CA GLU A 54 -32.30 -16.31 -11.32
C GLU A 54 -30.92 -15.59 -11.31
N GLN A 55 -30.90 -14.39 -10.75
CA GLN A 55 -29.65 -13.69 -10.48
C GLN A 55 -28.91 -14.51 -9.43
N ARG A 56 -27.97 -15.36 -9.85
CA ARG A 56 -26.87 -15.75 -9.01
C ARG A 56 -26.14 -14.47 -8.64
N ILE A 57 -26.32 -14.02 -7.41
CA ILE A 57 -25.52 -12.98 -6.78
C ILE A 57 -24.11 -13.57 -6.72
N VAL A 58 -23.29 -13.25 -7.71
CA VAL A 58 -21.85 -13.45 -7.62
C VAL A 58 -21.41 -12.51 -6.51
N GLN A 59 -21.21 -13.04 -5.30
CA GLN A 59 -20.55 -12.33 -4.21
C GLN A 59 -19.19 -11.90 -4.76
N LYS A 60 -19.07 -10.61 -5.13
CA LYS A 60 -17.76 -9.98 -5.31
C LYS A 60 -17.03 -10.15 -3.99
N SER A 61 -15.98 -10.97 -3.96
CA SER A 61 -15.08 -11.00 -2.82
C SER A 61 -14.58 -9.59 -2.63
N SER A 62 -15.02 -8.94 -1.56
CA SER A 62 -14.56 -7.61 -1.20
C SER A 62 -13.04 -7.67 -1.06
N CYS A 63 -12.32 -6.67 -1.59
CA CYS A 63 -10.89 -6.58 -1.37
C CYS A 63 -10.59 -6.70 0.13
N LEU A 64 -9.59 -7.51 0.48
CA LEU A 64 -9.20 -7.79 1.86
C LEU A 64 -9.12 -6.52 2.74
N LEU A 65 -8.60 -5.44 2.19
CA LEU A 65 -8.43 -4.19 2.95
C LEU A 65 -9.73 -3.44 3.18
N VAL A 66 -10.71 -3.61 2.30
CA VAL A 66 -12.07 -3.10 2.51
C VAL A 66 -12.76 -3.90 3.61
N ALA A 67 -12.59 -5.22 3.62
CA ALA A 67 -13.12 -6.10 4.65
C ALA A 67 -12.52 -5.84 6.04
N LEU A 68 -11.26 -5.38 6.10
CA LEU A 68 -10.54 -5.02 7.35
C LEU A 68 -10.83 -3.61 7.86
N ARG A 69 -11.70 -2.85 7.20
CA ARG A 69 -12.07 -1.51 7.68
C ARG A 69 -13.13 -1.60 8.75
N PRO A 70 -12.91 -1.01 9.95
CA PRO A 70 -13.97 -0.90 10.93
C PRO A 70 -15.12 -0.03 10.41
N ILE A 71 -16.36 -0.44 10.64
CA ILE A 71 -17.55 0.32 10.22
C ILE A 71 -17.83 1.50 11.15
N ASN A 72 -17.32 1.47 12.38
CA ASN A 72 -17.53 2.48 13.43
C ASN A 72 -16.29 3.35 13.70
N VAL A 73 -15.38 3.50 12.74
CA VAL A 73 -14.09 4.17 12.96
C VAL A 73 -14.23 5.63 13.40
N GLU A 74 -15.19 6.38 12.87
CA GLU A 74 -15.38 7.79 13.21
C GLU A 74 -16.00 7.96 14.60
N GLU A 75 -16.91 7.07 14.99
CA GLU A 75 -17.47 7.04 16.35
C GLU A 75 -16.38 6.75 17.38
N GLU A 76 -15.57 5.72 17.12
CA GLU A 76 -14.47 5.33 18.01
C GLU A 76 -13.37 6.40 18.06
N LYS A 77 -13.11 7.11 16.95
CA LYS A 77 -12.21 8.27 16.93
C LYS A 77 -12.71 9.36 17.87
N THR A 78 -13.99 9.68 17.81
CA THR A 78 -14.59 10.70 18.66
C THR A 78 -14.46 10.32 20.13
N LYS A 79 -14.77 9.09 20.51
CA LYS A 79 -14.61 8.59 21.88
C LYS A 79 -13.16 8.67 22.35
N PHE A 80 -12.21 8.26 21.51
CA PHE A 80 -10.79 8.28 21.80
C PHE A 80 -10.25 9.68 22.05
N PHE A 81 -10.62 10.65 21.19
CA PHE A 81 -10.20 12.04 21.34
C PHE A 81 -10.87 12.70 22.56
N THR A 82 -12.14 12.42 22.82
CA THR A 82 -12.88 12.97 23.98
C THR A 82 -12.33 12.40 25.29
N SER A 83 -11.83 11.16 25.31
CA SER A 83 -11.22 10.54 26.49
C SER A 83 -9.81 11.06 26.79
N ASN A 84 -9.33 12.06 26.06
CA ASN A 84 -7.95 12.51 26.11
C ASN A 84 -6.95 11.35 25.85
N TYR A 85 -7.28 10.52 24.85
CA TYR A 85 -6.44 9.39 24.34
C TYR A 85 -6.23 8.24 25.33
N THR A 86 -7.05 8.10 26.35
CA THR A 86 -6.93 7.00 27.36
C THR A 86 -7.79 5.79 27.04
N TYR A 87 -8.80 5.95 26.19
CA TYR A 87 -9.70 4.89 25.75
C TYR A 87 -9.05 3.99 24.71
N ASN A 88 -9.33 2.68 24.73
CA ASN A 88 -8.94 1.78 23.68
C ASN A 88 -10.13 1.50 22.75
N PRO A 89 -10.10 1.89 21.47
CA PRO A 89 -11.19 1.73 20.53
C PRO A 89 -11.68 0.30 20.41
N GLN A 90 -13.02 0.14 20.29
CA GLN A 90 -13.71 -1.15 20.11
C GLN A 90 -14.25 -1.20 18.68
N PHE A 91 -13.48 -1.83 17.78
CA PHE A 91 -13.82 -1.84 16.38
C PHE A 91 -14.85 -2.90 15.99
N GLN A 92 -15.75 -2.52 15.10
CA GLN A 92 -16.76 -3.39 14.53
C GLN A 92 -16.49 -3.57 13.03
N TYR A 93 -16.69 -4.79 12.54
CA TYR A 93 -16.47 -5.14 11.14
C TYR A 93 -17.76 -5.70 10.54
N GLN A 94 -18.02 -5.39 9.27
CA GLN A 94 -19.24 -5.80 8.57
C GLN A 94 -19.36 -7.32 8.47
N GLU A 95 -18.25 -8.00 8.24
CA GLU A 95 -18.18 -9.46 8.15
C GLU A 95 -17.08 -10.01 9.05
N PRO A 96 -17.23 -11.24 9.56
CA PRO A 96 -16.15 -11.91 10.30
C PRO A 96 -14.92 -12.04 9.40
N MET A 97 -13.77 -11.63 9.93
CA MET A 97 -12.51 -11.76 9.22
C MET A 97 -12.13 -13.24 9.06
N PRO A 98 -11.62 -13.63 7.86
CA PRO A 98 -11.04 -14.96 7.70
C PRO A 98 -9.88 -15.14 8.70
N THR A 99 -9.99 -16.12 9.57
CA THR A 99 -8.99 -16.42 10.61
C THR A 99 -7.61 -16.62 10.02
N SER A 100 -7.53 -17.29 8.86
CA SER A 100 -6.28 -17.52 8.15
C SER A 100 -5.53 -16.24 7.73
N VAL A 101 -6.26 -15.16 7.47
CA VAL A 101 -5.65 -13.87 7.11
C VAL A 101 -5.11 -13.17 8.36
N LEU A 102 -5.86 -13.19 9.46
CA LEU A 102 -5.42 -12.62 10.72
C LEU A 102 -4.19 -13.38 11.25
N GLU A 103 -4.20 -14.71 11.20
CA GLU A 103 -3.06 -15.56 11.56
C GLU A 103 -1.81 -15.26 10.74
N LYS A 104 -1.96 -15.16 9.41
CA LYS A 104 -0.86 -14.83 8.49
C LYS A 104 -0.13 -13.54 8.86
N TYR A 105 -0.85 -12.54 9.35
CA TYR A 105 -0.31 -11.22 9.67
C TYR A 105 -0.32 -10.91 11.17
N SER A 106 -0.40 -11.93 12.02
CA SER A 106 -0.45 -11.78 13.49
C SER A 106 0.91 -11.55 14.14
N GLN A 107 2.01 -11.89 13.46
CA GLN A 107 3.36 -11.82 14.00
C GLN A 107 4.11 -10.63 13.42
N ALA A 108 4.59 -9.74 14.29
CA ALA A 108 5.50 -8.67 13.93
C ALA A 108 6.95 -9.17 13.96
N SER A 109 7.76 -8.67 13.03
CA SER A 109 9.22 -8.86 13.03
C SER A 109 9.89 -7.67 13.70
N ASN A 110 10.92 -7.92 14.48
CA ASN A 110 11.81 -6.90 15.04
C ASN A 110 13.19 -6.85 14.33
N GLN A 111 13.36 -7.65 13.27
CA GLN A 111 14.64 -7.80 12.57
C GLN A 111 15.25 -6.46 12.13
N PHE A 112 14.43 -5.52 11.67
CA PHE A 112 14.87 -4.21 11.17
C PHE A 112 14.43 -3.04 12.07
N LEU A 113 14.08 -3.32 13.33
CA LEU A 113 13.60 -2.29 14.24
C LEU A 113 14.67 -1.23 14.52
N ALA A 114 15.92 -1.64 14.68
CA ALA A 114 17.04 -0.70 14.90
C ALA A 114 17.25 0.24 13.71
N GLN A 115 17.17 -0.27 12.48
CA GLN A 115 17.26 0.52 11.25
C GLN A 115 16.10 1.50 11.14
N SER A 116 14.89 1.03 11.42
CA SER A 116 13.69 1.85 11.45
C SER A 116 13.83 3.04 12.42
N VAL A 117 14.21 2.78 13.68
CA VAL A 117 14.41 3.83 14.69
C VAL A 117 15.53 4.81 14.28
N ARG A 118 16.63 4.32 13.72
CA ARG A 118 17.73 5.17 13.26
C ARG A 118 17.29 6.12 12.13
N ILE A 119 16.54 5.61 11.13
CA ILE A 119 16.00 6.43 10.04
C ILE A 119 15.11 7.52 10.62
N LEU A 120 14.17 7.17 11.50
CA LEU A 120 13.26 8.12 12.13
C LEU A 120 14.01 9.16 12.96
N SER A 121 14.92 8.73 13.82
CA SER A 121 15.72 9.62 14.67
C SER A 121 16.63 10.56 13.87
N THR A 122 17.13 10.12 12.72
CA THR A 122 17.94 10.96 11.83
C THR A 122 17.10 12.10 11.25
N VAL A 123 15.86 11.83 10.86
CA VAL A 123 14.94 12.84 10.37
C VAL A 123 14.56 13.82 11.48
N ILE A 124 14.18 13.32 12.66
CA ILE A 124 13.81 14.18 13.79
C ILE A 124 14.98 15.06 14.23
N ARG A 125 16.18 14.52 14.30
CA ARG A 125 17.38 15.30 14.64
C ARG A 125 17.64 16.44 13.66
N LYS A 126 17.36 16.23 12.37
CA LYS A 126 17.60 17.21 11.30
C LYS A 126 16.50 18.26 11.18
N TYR A 127 15.24 17.87 11.37
CA TYR A 127 14.08 18.71 11.07
C TYR A 127 13.25 19.08 12.29
N GLY A 128 13.50 18.50 13.46
CA GLY A 128 12.76 18.71 14.71
C GLY A 128 11.57 17.78 14.86
N ASP A 129 10.68 17.77 13.87
CA ASP A 129 9.48 16.93 13.82
C ASP A 129 9.14 16.50 12.38
N TYR A 130 8.14 15.62 12.24
CA TYR A 130 7.68 15.15 10.94
C TYR A 130 7.00 16.25 10.12
N GLU A 131 6.25 17.10 10.78
CA GLU A 131 5.49 18.17 10.16
C GLU A 131 6.42 19.17 9.47
N ASN A 132 7.51 19.54 10.13
CA ASN A 132 8.55 20.38 9.55
C ASN A 132 9.32 19.66 8.43
N PHE A 133 9.67 18.37 8.62
CA PHE A 133 10.24 17.54 7.56
C PHE A 133 9.34 17.52 6.32
N GLN A 134 8.05 17.34 6.50
CA GLN A 134 7.07 17.34 5.41
C GLN A 134 6.99 18.70 4.72
N ALA A 135 6.95 19.77 5.47
CA ALA A 135 6.88 21.14 4.92
C ALA A 135 8.12 21.49 4.10
N VAL A 136 9.32 21.23 4.68
CA VAL A 136 10.60 21.59 4.05
C VAL A 136 10.90 20.72 2.82
N THR A 137 10.61 19.42 2.87
CA THR A 137 11.00 18.50 1.79
C THR A 137 9.91 18.24 0.78
N GLY A 138 8.65 18.39 1.16
CA GLY A 138 7.49 18.19 0.28
C GLY A 138 7.14 19.41 -0.57
N GLY A 139 7.49 20.60 -0.12
CA GLY A 139 7.07 21.84 -0.75
C GLY A 139 5.57 22.12 -0.59
N ASN A 140 5.04 23.02 -1.41
CA ASN A 140 3.64 23.44 -1.35
C ASN A 140 2.68 22.33 -1.80
N LEU A 141 1.45 22.38 -1.28
CA LEU A 141 0.35 21.59 -1.82
C LEU A 141 0.02 22.07 -3.24
N LEU A 142 -0.28 21.11 -4.11
CA LEU A 142 -0.59 21.37 -5.50
C LEU A 142 -2.10 21.56 -5.71
N SER A 143 -2.46 22.47 -6.60
CA SER A 143 -3.85 22.61 -7.07
C SER A 143 -4.25 21.42 -7.95
N LYS A 144 -5.56 21.20 -8.10
CA LYS A 144 -6.11 20.15 -8.98
C LYS A 144 -5.53 20.22 -10.41
N SER A 145 -5.42 21.43 -10.97
CA SER A 145 -4.86 21.65 -12.31
C SER A 145 -3.38 21.27 -12.40
N GLN A 146 -2.59 21.60 -11.38
CA GLN A 146 -1.17 21.24 -11.31
C GLN A 146 -0.98 19.72 -11.19
N ILE A 147 -1.80 19.05 -10.36
CA ILE A 147 -1.77 17.59 -10.23
C ILE A 147 -2.08 16.93 -11.59
N TRP A 148 -3.15 17.37 -12.26
CA TRP A 148 -3.51 16.90 -13.59
C TRP A 148 -2.40 17.10 -14.64
N ALA A 149 -1.75 18.25 -14.63
CA ALA A 149 -0.64 18.55 -15.52
C ALA A 149 0.55 17.62 -15.28
N CYS A 150 0.90 17.40 -14.00
CA CYS A 150 1.96 16.46 -13.61
C CYS A 150 1.66 15.02 -14.04
N CYS A 151 0.43 14.54 -13.77
CA CYS A 151 0.02 13.18 -14.15
C CYS A 151 0.09 12.98 -15.66
N ARG A 152 -0.44 13.90 -16.46
CA ARG A 152 -0.38 13.81 -17.93
C ARG A 152 1.06 13.80 -18.44
N LYS A 153 1.91 14.70 -17.94
CA LYS A 153 3.32 14.75 -18.30
C LYS A 153 4.05 13.45 -17.93
N TYR A 154 3.76 12.90 -16.75
CA TYR A 154 4.36 11.65 -16.30
C TYR A 154 3.92 10.47 -17.19
N MET A 155 2.61 10.30 -17.43
CA MET A 155 2.09 9.26 -18.32
C MET A 155 2.64 9.36 -19.75
N GLN A 156 2.85 10.58 -20.25
CA GLN A 156 3.47 10.80 -21.54
C GLN A 156 4.92 10.31 -21.57
N LYS A 157 5.70 10.60 -20.52
CA LYS A 157 7.08 10.09 -20.38
C LYS A 157 7.14 8.57 -20.33
N GLU A 158 6.17 7.93 -19.67
CA GLU A 158 6.10 6.46 -19.56
C GLU A 158 5.44 5.79 -20.77
N GLY A 159 4.97 6.56 -21.77
CA GLY A 159 4.30 6.02 -22.95
C GLY A 159 2.95 5.35 -22.65
N CYS A 160 2.27 5.74 -21.57
CA CYS A 160 0.99 5.17 -21.15
C CYS A 160 -0.15 6.20 -21.13
N SER A 161 -0.07 7.23 -21.95
CA SER A 161 -1.11 8.26 -22.09
C SER A 161 -2.45 7.64 -22.47
N GLY A 162 -3.50 7.93 -21.69
CA GLY A 162 -4.86 7.41 -21.92
C GLY A 162 -5.10 5.98 -21.45
N GLU A 163 -4.09 5.27 -20.97
CA GLU A 163 -4.25 3.90 -20.44
C GLU A 163 -4.72 3.89 -18.97
N VAL A 164 -4.30 4.89 -18.18
CA VAL A 164 -4.65 5.02 -16.77
C VAL A 164 -5.63 6.17 -16.60
N VAL A 165 -6.76 5.90 -15.96
CA VAL A 165 -7.71 6.92 -15.50
C VAL A 165 -7.18 7.55 -14.23
N VAL A 166 -7.17 8.88 -14.13
CA VAL A 166 -6.81 9.60 -12.90
C VAL A 166 -8.07 10.12 -12.24
N GLN A 167 -8.18 9.93 -10.94
CA GLN A 167 -9.26 10.47 -10.10
C GLN A 167 -8.64 11.28 -8.96
N LEU A 168 -9.21 12.44 -8.66
CA LEU A 168 -8.78 13.27 -7.55
C LEU A 168 -9.85 13.24 -6.45
N THR A 169 -9.45 12.98 -5.22
CA THR A 169 -10.35 12.84 -4.09
C THR A 169 -9.73 13.38 -2.81
N GLU A 170 -10.56 13.76 -1.86
CA GLU A 170 -10.14 14.15 -0.50
C GLU A 170 -10.35 13.00 0.50
N ASP A 171 -11.01 11.92 0.08
CA ASP A 171 -11.42 10.81 0.94
C ASP A 171 -10.42 9.64 1.00
N LEU A 172 -9.20 9.81 0.49
CA LEU A 172 -8.15 8.81 0.60
C LEU A 172 -7.24 9.11 1.79
N LEU A 173 -7.07 8.17 2.69
CA LEU A 173 -5.99 8.22 3.69
C LEU A 173 -4.62 7.88 3.11
N SER A 174 -4.58 7.38 1.90
CA SER A 174 -3.35 7.22 1.15
C SER A 174 -3.08 8.45 0.27
N GLN A 175 -1.80 8.68 -0.10
CA GLN A 175 -1.48 9.73 -1.07
C GLN A 175 -2.02 9.38 -2.44
N ALA A 176 -1.99 8.09 -2.79
CA ALA A 176 -2.59 7.55 -4.00
C ALA A 176 -2.86 6.06 -3.87
N VAL A 177 -3.63 5.51 -4.78
CA VAL A 177 -3.85 4.08 -4.95
C VAL A 177 -4.18 3.76 -6.41
N MET A 178 -3.57 2.69 -6.91
CA MET A 178 -3.91 2.11 -8.22
C MET A 178 -4.94 1.00 -8.02
N THR A 179 -6.07 1.10 -8.70
CA THR A 179 -7.16 0.10 -8.70
C THR A 179 -7.56 -0.28 -10.12
N ILE A 180 -8.38 -1.31 -10.27
CA ILE A 180 -9.07 -1.60 -11.52
C ILE A 180 -10.55 -1.27 -11.30
N GLU A 181 -11.04 -0.25 -11.97
CA GLU A 181 -12.43 0.17 -11.95
C GLU A 181 -13.03 0.07 -13.35
N ASN A 182 -14.16 -0.60 -13.48
CA ASN A 182 -14.79 -0.84 -14.78
C ASN A 182 -13.80 -1.39 -15.85
N SER A 183 -12.98 -2.35 -15.44
CA SER A 183 -11.93 -2.97 -16.28
C SER A 183 -10.85 -2.00 -16.77
N ARG A 184 -10.70 -0.84 -16.16
CA ARG A 184 -9.66 0.14 -16.48
C ARG A 184 -8.77 0.43 -15.26
N PRO A 185 -7.43 0.49 -15.45
CA PRO A 185 -6.54 0.97 -14.41
C PRO A 185 -6.91 2.40 -14.01
N THR A 186 -7.14 2.61 -12.71
CA THR A 186 -7.57 3.90 -12.16
C THR A 186 -6.64 4.29 -11.03
N LEU A 187 -6.01 5.44 -11.16
CA LEU A 187 -5.15 6.06 -10.15
C LEU A 187 -5.95 7.12 -9.39
N SER A 188 -6.30 6.83 -8.15
CA SER A 188 -6.93 7.80 -7.25
C SER A 188 -5.87 8.52 -6.43
N ILE A 189 -5.88 9.85 -6.43
CA ILE A 189 -4.89 10.72 -5.76
C ILE A 189 -5.58 11.56 -4.70
N ASN A 190 -5.01 11.56 -3.48
CA ASN A 190 -5.48 12.40 -2.40
C ASN A 190 -4.95 13.85 -2.57
N LEU A 191 -5.89 14.79 -2.69
CA LEU A 191 -5.58 16.21 -2.83
C LEU A 191 -4.84 16.77 -1.61
N LEU A 192 -5.18 16.32 -0.41
CA LEU A 192 -4.62 16.81 0.85
C LEU A 192 -3.14 16.43 1.05
N GLY A 193 -2.66 15.40 0.34
CA GLY A 193 -1.28 14.91 0.42
C GLY A 193 -0.42 15.20 -0.81
N ALA A 194 -0.96 15.80 -1.87
CA ALA A 194 -0.27 16.03 -3.13
C ALA A 194 0.66 17.26 -3.05
N ARG A 195 1.94 17.01 -2.75
CA ARG A 195 2.97 18.06 -2.58
C ARG A 195 3.90 18.15 -3.79
N GLN A 196 4.37 19.37 -4.04
CA GLN A 196 5.17 19.74 -5.21
C GLN A 196 6.36 18.80 -5.47
N HIS A 197 7.14 18.48 -4.43
CA HIS A 197 8.34 17.67 -4.58
C HIS A 197 8.12 16.16 -4.37
N TRP A 198 6.90 15.75 -4.00
CA TRP A 198 6.60 14.35 -3.71
C TRP A 198 5.69 13.69 -4.73
N LEU A 199 4.93 14.47 -5.51
CA LEU A 199 3.95 13.94 -6.46
C LEU A 199 4.59 13.03 -7.51
N GLU A 200 5.71 13.44 -8.12
CA GLU A 200 6.38 12.60 -9.13
C GLU A 200 6.89 11.28 -8.54
N GLY A 201 7.36 11.29 -7.29
CA GLY A 201 7.74 10.06 -6.57
C GLY A 201 6.54 9.11 -6.38
N MET A 202 5.39 9.66 -6.04
CA MET A 202 4.15 8.89 -5.95
C MET A 202 3.75 8.30 -7.32
N LEU A 203 3.92 9.05 -8.41
CA LEU A 203 3.66 8.55 -9.77
C LEU A 203 4.65 7.45 -10.18
N ARG A 204 5.93 7.55 -9.77
CA ARG A 204 6.90 6.47 -9.95
C ARG A 204 6.51 5.20 -9.18
N HIS A 205 5.95 5.33 -7.99
CA HIS A 205 5.44 4.23 -7.19
C HIS A 205 4.27 3.53 -7.90
N GLU A 206 3.22 4.27 -8.22
CA GLU A 206 1.96 3.72 -8.69
C GLU A 206 1.99 3.35 -10.18
N ILE A 207 2.48 4.26 -11.03
CA ILE A 207 2.52 4.04 -12.49
C ILE A 207 3.84 3.38 -12.88
N GLY A 208 4.97 4.00 -12.57
CA GLY A 208 6.29 3.53 -12.99
C GLY A 208 6.66 2.17 -12.44
N THR A 209 6.08 1.74 -11.31
CA THR A 209 6.33 0.44 -10.72
C THR A 209 5.12 -0.47 -10.87
N HIS A 210 4.07 -0.25 -10.09
CA HIS A 210 2.96 -1.20 -10.02
C HIS A 210 2.24 -1.41 -11.34
N TYR A 211 1.91 -0.31 -12.05
CA TYR A 211 1.21 -0.42 -13.33
C TYR A 211 2.07 -1.05 -14.41
N LEU A 212 3.29 -0.53 -14.63
CA LEU A 212 4.16 -1.04 -15.71
C LEU A 212 4.60 -2.48 -15.46
N ARG A 213 4.95 -2.85 -14.22
CA ARG A 213 5.23 -4.24 -13.87
C ARG A 213 4.00 -5.14 -14.04
N GLY A 214 2.81 -4.64 -13.75
CA GLY A 214 1.56 -5.35 -14.03
C GLY A 214 1.30 -5.58 -15.51
N VAL A 215 1.59 -4.60 -16.37
CA VAL A 215 1.52 -4.73 -17.84
C VAL A 215 2.51 -5.77 -18.35
N ASN A 216 3.74 -5.77 -17.84
CA ASN A 216 4.74 -6.76 -18.20
C ASN A 216 4.35 -8.16 -17.73
N ASP A 217 3.85 -8.28 -16.47
CA ASP A 217 3.39 -9.54 -15.88
C ASP A 217 2.28 -10.21 -16.71
N ALA A 218 1.33 -9.41 -17.22
CA ALA A 218 0.23 -9.91 -18.03
C ALA A 218 0.66 -10.59 -19.34
N ARG A 219 1.90 -10.39 -19.79
CA ARG A 219 2.49 -11.00 -20.98
C ARG A 219 3.24 -12.29 -20.68
N GLN A 220 3.57 -12.55 -19.42
CA GLN A 220 4.46 -13.62 -19.02
C GLN A 220 3.72 -14.97 -18.86
N PRO A 221 4.41 -16.11 -19.10
CA PRO A 221 3.83 -17.45 -18.94
C PRO A 221 3.35 -17.77 -17.52
N TRP A 222 3.86 -17.05 -16.53
CA TRP A 222 3.47 -17.18 -15.11
C TRP A 222 2.38 -16.24 -14.67
N HIS A 223 1.76 -15.50 -15.58
CA HIS A 223 0.65 -14.63 -15.23
C HIS A 223 -0.52 -15.41 -14.60
N GLY A 224 -1.12 -14.81 -13.55
CA GLY A 224 -2.25 -15.41 -12.82
C GLY A 224 -1.84 -16.54 -11.86
N SER A 225 -2.82 -17.04 -11.10
CA SER A 225 -2.59 -18.01 -10.02
C SER A 225 -2.03 -19.35 -10.52
N GLU A 226 -2.54 -19.85 -11.63
CA GLU A 226 -2.12 -21.14 -12.21
C GLU A 226 -0.72 -21.04 -12.82
N GLY A 227 -0.39 -19.95 -13.51
CA GLY A 227 0.96 -19.71 -14.01
C GLY A 227 1.96 -19.64 -12.87
N ARG A 228 1.66 -18.88 -11.80
CA ARG A 228 2.55 -18.79 -10.63
C ARG A 228 2.78 -20.13 -9.95
N LYS A 229 1.76 -20.97 -9.81
CA LYS A 229 1.91 -22.33 -9.27
C LYS A 229 2.79 -23.20 -10.16
N ARG A 230 2.54 -23.19 -11.48
CA ARG A 230 3.32 -23.98 -12.46
C ARG A 230 4.80 -23.67 -12.43
N PHE A 231 5.16 -22.40 -12.21
CA PHE A 231 6.55 -21.95 -12.10
C PHE A 231 7.07 -21.93 -10.66
N SER A 232 6.29 -22.38 -9.68
CA SER A 232 6.64 -22.43 -8.25
C SER A 232 7.17 -21.09 -7.71
N LEU A 233 6.58 -19.97 -8.15
CA LEU A 233 7.09 -18.64 -7.86
C LEU A 233 6.99 -18.30 -6.37
N LYS A 234 8.04 -17.66 -5.87
CA LYS A 234 8.02 -16.97 -4.57
C LYS A 234 6.97 -15.86 -4.56
N PRO A 235 6.48 -15.45 -3.39
CA PRO A 235 5.61 -14.28 -3.29
C PRO A 235 6.29 -13.06 -3.93
N ALA A 236 5.55 -12.29 -4.73
CA ALA A 236 6.06 -11.05 -5.34
C ALA A 236 6.50 -10.02 -4.30
N ASN A 237 5.79 -9.96 -3.16
CA ASN A 237 6.23 -9.21 -2.00
C ASN A 237 7.22 -10.05 -1.17
N PRO A 238 8.26 -9.42 -0.62
CA PRO A 238 8.45 -7.98 -0.43
C PRO A 238 9.06 -7.21 -1.62
N THR A 239 9.48 -7.86 -2.69
CA THR A 239 10.14 -7.20 -3.84
C THR A 239 9.31 -6.08 -4.45
N GLU A 240 8.02 -6.33 -4.70
CA GLU A 240 7.10 -5.37 -5.36
C GLU A 240 6.96 -4.07 -4.56
N GLU A 241 6.66 -4.17 -3.27
CA GLU A 241 6.48 -3.01 -2.40
C GLU A 241 7.81 -2.32 -2.07
N GLY A 242 8.89 -3.09 -1.99
CA GLY A 242 10.25 -2.55 -1.79
C GLY A 242 10.68 -1.68 -2.97
N LEU A 243 10.53 -2.17 -4.21
CA LEU A 243 10.80 -1.39 -5.43
C LEU A 243 9.95 -0.11 -5.48
N ALA A 244 8.64 -0.24 -5.30
CA ALA A 244 7.73 0.89 -5.34
C ALA A 244 8.09 1.96 -4.30
N SER A 245 8.45 1.53 -3.09
CA SER A 245 8.86 2.44 -2.02
C SER A 245 10.19 3.15 -2.33
N LEU A 246 11.19 2.45 -2.85
CA LEU A 246 12.45 3.04 -3.31
C LEU A 246 12.21 4.05 -4.45
N HIS A 247 11.40 3.69 -5.43
CA HIS A 247 11.07 4.57 -6.55
C HIS A 247 10.31 5.83 -6.11
N SER A 248 9.55 5.75 -5.02
CA SER A 248 8.84 6.91 -4.47
C SER A 248 9.77 8.01 -3.95
N VAL A 249 10.97 7.66 -3.49
CA VAL A 249 11.96 8.61 -2.97
C VAL A 249 13.11 8.85 -3.94
N LEU A 250 13.21 8.05 -5.01
CA LEU A 250 14.23 8.19 -6.03
C LEU A 250 14.25 9.62 -6.58
N PHE A 251 15.43 10.19 -6.76
CA PHE A 251 15.68 11.58 -7.19
C PHE A 251 15.21 12.69 -6.23
N ARG A 252 14.75 12.36 -5.03
CA ARG A 252 14.58 13.40 -4.00
C ARG A 252 15.95 13.89 -3.53
N LYS A 253 16.04 15.18 -3.24
CA LYS A 253 17.26 15.76 -2.64
C LYS A 253 17.60 15.10 -1.30
N ASN A 254 16.57 14.77 -0.52
CA ASN A 254 16.69 14.10 0.77
C ASN A 254 15.78 12.85 0.77
N PRO A 255 16.24 11.71 0.23
CA PRO A 255 15.44 10.51 0.02
C PRO A 255 15.29 9.67 1.29
N TYR A 256 14.77 10.25 2.37
CA TYR A 256 14.52 9.54 3.61
C TYR A 256 13.42 8.50 3.44
N LEU A 257 13.65 7.32 4.01
CA LEU A 257 12.72 6.18 4.03
C LEU A 257 11.72 6.27 5.18
N TRP A 258 11.37 7.49 5.57
CA TRP A 258 10.53 7.80 6.73
C TRP A 258 9.28 6.93 6.82
N ARG A 259 8.51 6.88 5.74
CA ARG A 259 7.22 6.19 5.76
C ARG A 259 7.35 4.70 6.00
N ALA A 260 8.27 4.04 5.31
CA ALA A 260 8.51 2.61 5.47
C ALA A 260 9.04 2.30 6.88
N ALA A 261 9.93 3.16 7.40
CA ALA A 261 10.46 3.07 8.74
C ALA A 261 9.35 3.25 9.80
N LEU A 262 8.51 4.28 9.67
CA LEU A 262 7.44 4.52 10.64
C LEU A 262 6.40 3.39 10.65
N LEU A 263 6.03 2.85 9.48
CA LEU A 263 5.13 1.69 9.41
C LEU A 263 5.75 0.45 10.09
N TYR A 264 7.02 0.19 9.83
CA TYR A 264 7.74 -0.94 10.45
C TYR A 264 7.78 -0.80 11.98
N TYR A 265 8.17 0.38 12.47
CA TYR A 265 8.19 0.70 13.89
C TYR A 265 6.82 0.53 14.54
N THR A 266 5.79 1.15 13.94
CA THR A 266 4.43 1.13 14.50
C THR A 266 3.89 -0.30 14.61
N VAL A 267 4.11 -1.16 13.61
CA VAL A 267 3.74 -2.59 13.67
C VAL A 267 4.49 -3.30 14.80
N SER A 268 5.82 -3.10 14.90
CA SER A 268 6.63 -3.74 15.93
C SER A 268 6.14 -3.36 17.34
N ARG A 269 5.81 -2.09 17.56
CA ARG A 269 5.27 -1.60 18.84
C ARG A 269 3.84 -2.11 19.10
N ALA A 270 3.00 -2.14 18.07
CA ALA A 270 1.61 -2.58 18.17
C ALA A 270 1.46 -4.02 18.67
N ALA A 271 2.43 -4.88 18.41
CA ALA A 271 2.42 -6.28 18.85
C ALA A 271 2.32 -6.45 20.36
N SER A 272 2.88 -5.52 21.14
CA SER A 272 2.96 -5.56 22.60
C SER A 272 2.28 -4.40 23.31
N SER A 273 1.64 -3.48 22.59
CA SER A 273 1.01 -2.27 23.14
C SER A 273 -0.48 -2.24 22.83
N SER A 274 -1.27 -1.68 23.74
CA SER A 274 -2.66 -1.30 23.47
C SER A 274 -2.69 -0.13 22.48
N PHE A 275 -3.88 0.24 22.00
CA PHE A 275 -4.05 1.37 21.07
C PHE A 275 -3.60 2.69 21.70
N SER A 276 -4.02 2.93 22.95
CA SER A 276 -3.66 4.15 23.68
C SER A 276 -2.16 4.25 23.92
N GLU A 277 -1.51 3.19 24.38
CA GLU A 277 -0.06 3.15 24.59
C GLU A 277 0.70 3.40 23.28
N LEU A 278 0.29 2.74 22.19
CA LEU A 278 0.88 2.93 20.87
C LEU A 278 0.74 4.38 20.37
N PHE A 279 -0.44 4.97 20.57
CA PHE A 279 -0.70 6.35 20.18
C PHE A 279 0.21 7.35 20.90
N HIS A 280 0.45 7.14 22.19
CA HIS A 280 1.38 7.96 22.96
C HIS A 280 2.85 7.71 22.56
N ASP A 281 3.21 6.45 22.31
CA ASP A 281 4.56 6.09 21.87
C ASP A 281 4.93 6.77 20.53
N LEU A 282 4.00 6.87 19.60
CA LEU A 282 4.22 7.54 18.31
C LEU A 282 4.44 9.06 18.41
N GLN A 283 4.11 9.69 19.53
CA GLN A 283 4.26 11.14 19.72
C GLN A 283 5.72 11.60 19.58
N GLN A 284 6.69 10.72 19.88
CA GLN A 284 8.10 11.03 19.71
C GLN A 284 8.50 11.28 18.24
N PHE A 285 7.71 10.83 17.27
CA PHE A 285 7.99 10.98 15.85
C PHE A 285 6.96 11.84 15.10
N VAL A 286 5.71 11.86 15.55
CA VAL A 286 4.59 12.52 14.88
C VAL A 286 3.80 13.32 15.91
N GLN A 287 3.72 14.65 15.72
CA GLN A 287 3.00 15.53 16.66
C GLN A 287 1.48 15.57 16.36
N ASP A 288 1.08 15.52 15.09
CA ASP A 288 -0.34 15.56 14.71
C ASP A 288 -1.10 14.31 15.22
N PRO A 289 -2.08 14.50 16.12
CA PRO A 289 -2.85 13.41 16.69
C PRO A 289 -3.71 12.68 15.64
N ASN A 290 -4.13 13.33 14.56
CA ASN A 290 -4.87 12.68 13.50
C ASN A 290 -3.98 11.70 12.72
N VAL A 291 -2.74 12.10 12.43
CA VAL A 291 -1.77 11.23 11.76
C VAL A 291 -1.44 10.02 12.65
N ARG A 292 -1.22 10.24 13.95
CA ARG A 292 -1.00 9.13 14.90
C ARG A 292 -2.19 8.17 14.96
N TRP A 293 -3.41 8.71 14.99
CA TRP A 293 -4.64 7.90 14.94
C TRP A 293 -4.65 6.99 13.71
N GLU A 294 -4.35 7.53 12.53
CA GLU A 294 -4.33 6.77 11.29
C GLU A 294 -3.34 5.61 11.32
N TYR A 295 -2.12 5.85 11.82
CA TYR A 295 -1.12 4.79 11.98
C TYR A 295 -1.59 3.70 12.95
N CYS A 296 -2.17 4.07 14.09
CA CYS A 296 -2.69 3.13 15.08
C CYS A 296 -3.83 2.27 14.52
N VAL A 297 -4.83 2.88 13.88
CA VAL A 297 -5.93 2.14 13.24
C VAL A 297 -5.39 1.19 12.17
N ARG A 298 -4.41 1.64 11.39
CA ARG A 298 -3.83 0.86 10.31
C ARG A 298 -3.15 -0.42 10.80
N VAL A 299 -2.42 -0.37 11.90
CA VAL A 299 -1.68 -1.52 12.43
C VAL A 299 -2.50 -2.38 13.40
N LYS A 300 -3.61 -1.86 13.92
CA LYS A 300 -4.57 -2.56 14.77
C LYS A 300 -5.81 -3.08 14.01
N ARG A 301 -5.86 -2.91 12.69
CA ARG A 301 -6.99 -3.39 11.88
C ARG A 301 -7.17 -4.90 11.99
N GLY A 302 -8.43 -5.33 11.96
CA GLY A 302 -8.82 -6.73 12.20
C GLY A 302 -9.01 -7.08 13.68
N GLN A 303 -8.61 -6.21 14.61
CA GLN A 303 -8.87 -6.38 16.04
C GLN A 303 -10.20 -5.73 16.42
N LYS A 304 -11.00 -6.44 17.21
CA LYS A 304 -12.24 -5.88 17.80
C LYS A 304 -11.91 -5.05 19.03
N ASP A 305 -11.17 -5.63 19.97
CA ASP A 305 -10.69 -4.96 21.17
C ASP A 305 -9.22 -4.59 21.00
N THR A 306 -8.95 -3.31 20.85
CA THR A 306 -7.58 -2.79 20.64
C THR A 306 -6.80 -2.56 21.96
N GLY A 307 -7.42 -2.79 23.10
CA GLY A 307 -6.75 -2.85 24.41
C GLY A 307 -5.93 -4.13 24.61
N GLN A 308 -6.23 -5.17 23.83
CA GLN A 308 -5.54 -6.44 23.90
C GLN A 308 -4.13 -6.35 23.32
N THR A 309 -3.15 -6.83 24.05
CA THR A 309 -1.78 -7.04 23.56
C THR A 309 -1.63 -8.49 23.12
N GLY A 310 -0.75 -8.76 22.15
CA GLY A 310 -0.56 -10.09 21.57
C GLY A 310 0.06 -11.15 22.51
N LYS A 311 -0.31 -11.17 23.78
CA LYS A 311 0.08 -12.22 24.72
C LYS A 311 -0.73 -13.48 24.43
N LYS A 312 -0.04 -14.62 24.31
CA LYS A 312 -0.67 -15.94 24.38
C LYS A 312 -1.37 -16.06 25.74
N HIS A 313 -2.68 -15.92 25.79
CA HIS A 313 -3.43 -16.38 26.95
C HIS A 313 -3.49 -17.91 26.90
N SER A 314 -2.66 -18.58 27.66
CA SER A 314 -2.90 -19.92 28.08
C SER A 314 -4.07 -19.86 29.07
N THR A 315 -5.29 -19.99 28.61
CA THR A 315 -6.42 -20.34 29.48
C THR A 315 -6.28 -21.81 29.81
N GLU A 316 -5.63 -22.12 30.94
CA GLU A 316 -5.86 -23.34 31.67
C GLU A 316 -7.31 -23.32 32.14
N ASN A 317 -8.21 -23.84 31.34
CA ASN A 317 -9.52 -24.32 31.81
C ASN A 317 -9.79 -25.67 31.14
N LEU A 318 -9.78 -26.64 31.97
CA LEU A 318 -10.11 -28.04 31.81
C LEU A 318 -11.48 -28.25 31.12
N THR A 319 -11.50 -28.28 29.78
CA THR A 319 -12.43 -29.11 29.00
C THR A 319 -11.91 -29.17 27.56
N ASN A 320 -11.78 -30.39 27.07
CA ASN A 320 -11.25 -30.77 25.77
C ASN A 320 -11.86 -29.98 24.57
N ASN A 321 -11.28 -28.84 24.21
CA ASN A 321 -11.32 -28.29 22.85
C ASN A 321 -10.21 -27.23 22.73
N TYR A 322 -9.16 -27.57 21.99
CA TYR A 322 -8.04 -26.67 21.69
C TYR A 322 -8.47 -25.61 20.66
N ASN A 323 -9.27 -24.63 21.07
CA ASN A 323 -9.41 -23.39 20.37
C ASN A 323 -8.51 -22.35 21.04
N CYS A 324 -7.21 -22.37 20.74
CA CYS A 324 -6.31 -21.28 21.06
C CYS A 324 -6.73 -20.06 20.21
N VAL A 325 -7.55 -19.18 20.76
CA VAL A 325 -7.89 -17.90 20.13
C VAL A 325 -6.66 -17.02 20.25
N ILE A 326 -5.82 -17.03 19.21
CA ILE A 326 -4.73 -16.08 19.07
C ILE A 326 -5.39 -14.73 18.76
N SER A 327 -5.46 -13.84 19.75
CA SER A 327 -5.76 -12.43 19.49
C SER A 327 -4.50 -11.78 18.92
N PRO A 328 -4.45 -11.44 17.63
CA PRO A 328 -3.27 -10.80 17.06
C PRO A 328 -3.10 -9.41 17.67
N GLY A 329 -1.93 -9.12 18.26
CA GLY A 329 -1.61 -7.80 18.79
C GLY A 329 -1.45 -6.73 17.71
N CYS A 330 -1.23 -7.13 16.44
CA CYS A 330 -0.99 -6.24 15.31
C CYS A 330 -1.40 -6.89 13.98
N PHE A 331 -1.45 -6.08 12.93
CA PHE A 331 -1.55 -6.53 11.54
C PHE A 331 -0.25 -6.21 10.82
N SER A 332 0.63 -7.21 10.71
CA SER A 332 2.04 -7.04 10.33
C SER A 332 2.31 -6.82 8.84
N LYS A 333 1.29 -6.84 7.99
CA LYS A 333 1.46 -6.71 6.53
C LYS A 333 2.33 -5.52 6.11
N ASP A 334 2.22 -4.40 6.81
CA ASP A 334 2.91 -3.16 6.43
C ASP A 334 4.42 -3.16 6.72
N GLN A 335 4.95 -4.16 7.40
CA GLN A 335 6.41 -4.33 7.53
C GLN A 335 7.10 -4.68 6.20
N VAL A 336 6.33 -5.14 5.23
CA VAL A 336 6.80 -5.52 3.88
C VAL A 336 7.53 -4.39 3.16
N TYR A 337 7.18 -3.13 3.43
CA TYR A 337 7.79 -1.98 2.77
C TYR A 337 9.27 -1.83 3.12
N LEU A 338 9.60 -1.76 4.40
CA LEU A 338 11.00 -1.66 4.85
C LEU A 338 11.77 -2.96 4.59
N ASP A 339 11.14 -4.11 4.81
CA ASP A 339 11.74 -5.41 4.52
C ASP A 339 12.15 -5.49 3.05
N GLY A 340 11.26 -5.16 2.12
CA GLY A 340 11.54 -5.15 0.69
C GLY A 340 12.63 -4.15 0.30
N ILE A 341 12.61 -2.95 0.85
CA ILE A 341 13.64 -1.93 0.63
C ILE A 341 15.02 -2.48 1.01
N LEU A 342 15.16 -3.00 2.23
CA LEU A 342 16.46 -3.45 2.74
C LEU A 342 16.99 -4.66 1.97
N ARG A 343 16.13 -5.60 1.56
CA ARG A 343 16.52 -6.73 0.69
C ARG A 343 16.99 -6.26 -0.67
N ILE A 344 16.28 -5.36 -1.31
CA ILE A 344 16.68 -4.82 -2.62
C ILE A 344 18.01 -4.06 -2.50
N LEU A 345 18.17 -3.22 -1.49
CA LEU A 345 19.43 -2.50 -1.26
C LEU A 345 20.59 -3.46 -0.96
N ARG A 346 20.34 -4.53 -0.20
CA ARG A 346 21.35 -5.58 0.08
C ARG A 346 21.82 -6.26 -1.21
N HIS A 347 20.92 -6.57 -2.12
CA HIS A 347 21.20 -7.29 -3.35
C HIS A 347 21.33 -6.40 -4.60
N ARG A 348 21.38 -5.07 -4.45
CA ARG A 348 21.37 -4.11 -5.57
C ARG A 348 22.48 -4.28 -6.60
N HIS A 349 23.60 -4.92 -6.21
CA HIS A 349 24.71 -5.19 -7.11
C HIS A 349 24.56 -6.49 -7.91
N THR A 350 23.69 -7.39 -7.47
CA THR A 350 23.41 -8.67 -8.12
C THR A 350 22.10 -8.70 -8.86
N ILE A 351 21.15 -7.84 -8.50
CA ILE A 351 19.85 -7.73 -9.18
C ILE A 351 20.02 -7.07 -10.55
N ASP A 352 19.64 -7.77 -11.61
CA ASP A 352 19.35 -7.14 -12.90
C ASP A 352 17.98 -6.45 -12.82
N PHE A 353 17.99 -5.16 -12.51
CA PHE A 353 16.75 -4.37 -12.35
C PHE A 353 15.94 -4.24 -13.63
N ARG A 354 16.60 -4.25 -14.81
CA ARG A 354 15.91 -4.21 -16.08
C ARG A 354 15.17 -5.51 -16.34
N MET A 355 15.86 -6.64 -16.12
CA MET A 355 15.25 -7.97 -16.22
C MET A 355 14.13 -8.13 -15.19
N LEU A 356 14.37 -7.82 -13.91
CA LEU A 356 13.35 -7.87 -12.86
C LEU A 356 12.08 -7.10 -13.21
N THR A 357 12.22 -5.92 -13.82
CA THR A 357 11.08 -5.12 -14.30
C THR A 357 10.39 -5.77 -15.48
N SER A 358 11.15 -6.35 -16.41
CA SER A 358 10.64 -7.03 -17.60
C SER A 358 9.79 -8.25 -17.27
N LEU A 359 10.18 -8.99 -16.24
CA LEU A 359 9.48 -10.21 -15.80
C LEU A 359 8.15 -9.95 -15.07
N GLY A 360 7.83 -8.69 -14.79
CA GLY A 360 6.57 -8.31 -14.17
C GLY A 360 6.58 -8.46 -12.65
N LYS A 361 5.48 -8.94 -12.05
CA LYS A 361 5.29 -9.02 -10.59
C LYS A 361 5.88 -10.29 -9.99
N VAL A 362 7.20 -10.42 -10.05
CA VAL A 362 7.95 -11.54 -9.49
C VAL A 362 8.91 -11.08 -8.38
N SER A 363 9.36 -12.03 -7.55
CA SER A 363 10.46 -11.79 -6.60
C SER A 363 11.78 -11.64 -7.34
N TYR A 364 12.70 -10.81 -6.82
CA TYR A 364 14.05 -10.71 -7.39
C TYR A 364 14.80 -12.04 -7.34
N GLU A 365 14.46 -12.92 -6.41
CA GLU A 365 15.06 -14.24 -6.23
C GLU A 365 14.68 -15.25 -7.34
N ASP A 366 13.60 -14.98 -8.08
CA ASP A 366 13.12 -15.86 -9.16
C ASP A 366 13.67 -15.45 -10.54
N VAL A 367 14.39 -14.32 -10.63
CA VAL A 367 14.81 -13.71 -11.92
C VAL A 367 15.65 -14.66 -12.76
N ASP A 368 16.66 -15.28 -12.18
CA ASP A 368 17.61 -16.13 -12.91
C ASP A 368 16.96 -17.36 -13.54
N GLU A 369 15.97 -17.93 -12.86
CA GLU A 369 15.24 -19.08 -13.39
C GLU A 369 14.20 -18.65 -14.44
N LEU A 370 13.50 -17.55 -14.21
CA LEU A 370 12.41 -17.11 -15.06
C LEU A 370 12.86 -16.50 -16.38
N GLN A 371 14.03 -15.86 -16.43
CA GLN A 371 14.52 -15.20 -17.65
C GLN A 371 14.65 -16.15 -18.85
N LYS A 372 14.77 -17.48 -18.61
CA LYS A 372 14.84 -18.52 -19.63
C LYS A 372 13.54 -18.74 -20.38
N PHE A 373 12.42 -18.39 -19.75
CA PHE A 373 11.06 -18.60 -20.25
C PHE A 373 10.34 -17.29 -20.57
N ALA A 374 11.01 -16.16 -20.41
CA ALA A 374 10.41 -14.83 -20.47
C ALA A 374 10.02 -14.43 -21.88
N GLU A 375 8.81 -13.93 -22.04
CA GLU A 375 8.42 -13.15 -23.20
C GLU A 375 9.10 -11.77 -23.14
N ARG A 376 9.85 -11.42 -24.20
CA ARG A 376 10.67 -10.21 -24.23
C ARG A 376 10.12 -9.12 -25.14
N ASP A 377 9.10 -9.43 -25.93
CA ASP A 377 8.52 -8.49 -26.87
C ASP A 377 7.59 -7.47 -26.20
N ASN A 378 7.69 -6.20 -26.61
CA ASN A 378 6.86 -5.11 -26.12
C ASN A 378 6.89 -4.91 -24.59
N ILE A 379 8.01 -5.22 -23.96
CA ILE A 379 8.24 -4.98 -22.53
C ILE A 379 8.45 -3.49 -22.28
N ARG A 380 7.87 -3.01 -21.19
CA ARG A 380 7.95 -1.59 -20.79
C ARG A 380 8.92 -1.43 -19.62
N ILE A 381 9.94 -0.62 -19.84
CA ILE A 381 10.90 -0.21 -18.81
C ILE A 381 10.62 1.25 -18.46
N PRO A 382 10.42 1.59 -17.19
CA PRO A 382 10.16 2.96 -16.75
C PRO A 382 11.27 3.93 -17.25
N HIS A 383 10.90 5.15 -17.61
CA HIS A 383 11.84 6.13 -18.12
C HIS A 383 13.03 6.40 -17.18
N PHE A 384 12.81 6.33 -15.85
CA PHE A 384 13.84 6.54 -14.84
C PHE A 384 14.82 5.37 -14.67
N MET A 385 14.57 4.23 -15.32
CA MET A 385 15.44 3.05 -15.35
C MET A 385 16.14 2.86 -16.70
N GLN A 386 16.02 3.80 -17.63
CA GLN A 386 16.72 3.71 -18.91
C GLN A 386 18.24 3.88 -18.74
N ASP A 387 18.66 4.71 -17.80
CA ASP A 387 20.05 4.90 -17.38
C ASP A 387 20.27 4.17 -16.05
N LEU A 388 20.78 2.94 -16.14
CA LEU A 388 21.01 2.09 -14.95
C LEU A 388 22.16 2.59 -14.09
N GLU A 389 23.16 3.26 -14.65
CA GLU A 389 24.25 3.83 -13.85
C GLU A 389 23.72 4.94 -12.93
N LYS A 390 22.93 5.85 -13.48
CA LYS A 390 22.23 6.89 -12.72
C LYS A 390 21.27 6.27 -11.69
N TYR A 391 20.56 5.21 -12.06
CA TYR A 391 19.65 4.50 -11.15
C TYR A 391 20.41 3.92 -9.95
N HIS A 392 21.52 3.22 -10.17
CA HIS A 392 22.37 2.69 -9.11
C HIS A 392 22.97 3.79 -8.24
N HIS A 393 23.37 4.91 -8.84
CA HIS A 393 23.83 6.08 -8.08
C HIS A 393 22.74 6.60 -7.12
N GLN A 394 21.48 6.64 -7.57
CA GLN A 394 20.38 7.04 -6.71
C GLN A 394 20.12 6.04 -5.57
N LEU A 395 20.25 4.75 -5.80
CA LEU A 395 20.13 3.73 -4.72
C LEU A 395 21.24 3.92 -3.66
N ARG A 396 22.47 4.21 -4.07
CA ARG A 396 23.55 4.56 -3.12
C ARG A 396 23.22 5.82 -2.32
N HIS A 397 22.74 6.87 -2.97
CA HIS A 397 22.32 8.10 -2.30
C HIS A 397 21.21 7.87 -1.28
N ILE A 398 20.24 6.97 -1.56
CA ILE A 398 19.23 6.55 -0.58
C ILE A 398 19.88 5.88 0.63
N MET A 399 20.83 4.96 0.41
CA MET A 399 21.56 4.30 1.52
C MET A 399 22.29 5.29 2.39
N GLU A 400 23.10 6.15 1.78
CA GLU A 400 23.88 7.19 2.48
C GLU A 400 23.00 8.13 3.32
N THR A 401 21.88 8.60 2.73
CA THR A 401 20.93 9.49 3.41
C THR A 401 20.31 8.84 4.64
N ASN A 402 20.07 7.52 4.59
CA ASN A 402 19.43 6.75 5.66
C ASN A 402 20.45 6.04 6.58
N GLN A 403 21.76 6.31 6.41
CA GLN A 403 22.85 5.73 7.18
C GLN A 403 22.85 4.19 7.16
N LEU A 404 22.54 3.61 5.99
CA LEU A 404 22.59 2.17 5.75
C LEU A 404 23.92 1.81 5.10
N THR A 405 24.62 0.76 5.59
CA THR A 405 25.88 0.28 5.01
C THR A 405 25.73 -1.14 4.48
N ASP A 406 26.64 -1.52 3.57
CA ASP A 406 26.65 -2.86 2.99
C ASP A 406 26.95 -3.94 4.03
N GLU A 407 27.89 -3.64 4.94
CA GLU A 407 28.28 -4.55 6.03
C GLU A 407 27.10 -4.82 6.97
N GLU A 408 26.36 -3.76 7.33
CA GLU A 408 25.15 -3.89 8.15
C GLU A 408 24.09 -4.73 7.44
N LEU A 409 23.78 -4.42 6.18
CA LEU A 409 22.76 -5.14 5.42
C LEU A 409 23.16 -6.60 5.21
N GLN A 410 24.45 -6.89 5.02
CA GLN A 410 24.94 -8.26 4.90
C GLN A 410 24.80 -9.03 6.23
N ALA A 411 25.07 -8.40 7.37
CA ALA A 411 24.89 -9.02 8.67
C ALA A 411 23.40 -9.32 8.99
N LEU A 412 22.49 -8.44 8.58
CA LEU A 412 21.05 -8.58 8.82
C LEU A 412 20.38 -9.57 7.86
N LEU A 413 20.89 -9.68 6.65
CA LEU A 413 20.36 -10.49 5.56
C LEU A 413 21.51 -11.32 4.97
N PRO A 414 21.97 -12.35 5.67
CA PRO A 414 22.93 -13.31 5.11
C PRO A 414 22.33 -14.01 3.89
N ASN A 415 23.18 -14.51 3.00
CA ASN A 415 22.77 -15.19 1.78
C ASN A 415 22.01 -16.48 2.08
#